data_bf7c0fa0ac7a2c9e7450a849b7f006aa
#
_entry.id   bf7c0fa0ac7a2c9e7450a849b7f006aa
#
_cell.length_a   1.000
_cell.length_b   1.000
_cell.length_c   1.000
_cell.angle_alpha   90.00
_cell.angle_beta   90.00
_cell.angle_gamma   90.00
#
_symmetry.space_group_name_H-M   'P 1'
#
loop_
_entity.id
_entity.type
_entity.pdbx_description
1 polymer ?
#
loop_
_entity_poly.entity_id
_entity_poly.type
_entity_poly.pdbx_seq_one_letter_code
_entity_poly.pdbx_strand_id
1 'polypeptide(L)'
;MILIKFGGSVITDKSRYRTFNADRVKRLCKEIRDSDEKVIVVHGAGSFGHVLAKENNLNDGFKDPSQIPAVAQVCYDMRDLNAMIVKELNDAGLPAVSVPTGSCFMMRNRELIIDDPTVLKSMIDKGIMPVMFGDVVMDTELGFAICSGDQIMERLKTIFNPSRVVFVSDIDGLYDKDPKNNKNAKLIENVDRDVLKSVETDITVADVTGGVRGKMETMLRMCSEGCDCVLVNGTVEGRLLTLLKGGKVPCTIARGE
;
A
#
# COMPACT_ATOMS: atom_id res chain seq x y z
N MET A 1 10.90 -1.66 13.80
CA MET A 1 10.00 -2.36 12.87
C MET A 1 9.43 -1.34 11.90
N ILE A 2 9.39 -1.67 10.63
CA ILE A 2 8.93 -0.80 9.53
C ILE A 2 7.67 -1.39 8.89
N LEU A 3 6.67 -0.56 8.58
CA LEU A 3 5.57 -0.95 7.71
C LEU A 3 5.92 -0.55 6.27
N ILE A 4 5.83 -1.49 5.34
CA ILE A 4 6.08 -1.23 3.91
C ILE A 4 4.83 -1.55 3.10
N LYS A 5 4.40 -0.59 2.29
CA LYS A 5 3.33 -0.82 1.32
C LYS A 5 3.89 -0.85 -0.10
N PHE A 6 3.71 -1.97 -0.80
CA PHE A 6 3.92 -2.03 -2.23
C PHE A 6 2.71 -1.47 -2.97
N GLY A 7 2.89 -0.36 -3.68
CA GLY A 7 1.86 0.23 -4.52
C GLY A 7 1.50 -0.67 -5.71
N GLY A 8 0.22 -0.71 -6.08
CA GLY A 8 -0.24 -1.53 -7.21
C GLY A 8 0.46 -1.23 -8.53
N SER A 9 0.83 0.03 -8.78
CA SER A 9 1.59 0.45 -9.98
C SER A 9 3.04 -0.04 -9.99
N VAL A 10 3.59 -0.40 -8.84
CA VAL A 10 4.95 -0.97 -8.75
C VAL A 10 4.94 -2.47 -9.01
N ILE A 11 3.96 -3.16 -8.46
CA ILE A 11 3.90 -4.63 -8.49
C ILE A 11 3.12 -5.20 -9.68
N THR A 12 2.36 -4.37 -10.41
CA THR A 12 1.58 -4.79 -11.58
C THR A 12 1.72 -3.79 -12.74
N ASP A 13 1.45 -4.26 -13.96
CA ASP A 13 1.21 -3.40 -15.11
C ASP A 13 -0.28 -3.01 -15.14
N LYS A 14 -0.59 -1.74 -14.86
CA LYS A 14 -1.97 -1.23 -14.82
C LYS A 14 -2.68 -1.24 -16.18
N SER A 15 -1.94 -1.34 -17.29
CA SER A 15 -2.51 -1.36 -18.64
C SER A 15 -3.09 -2.72 -19.04
N ARG A 16 -2.75 -3.78 -18.29
CA ARG A 16 -3.14 -5.16 -18.59
C ARG A 16 -3.69 -5.85 -17.34
N TYR A 17 -4.86 -6.43 -17.47
CA TYR A 17 -5.48 -7.23 -16.41
C TYR A 17 -4.56 -8.36 -15.94
N ARG A 18 -4.41 -8.51 -14.62
CA ARG A 18 -3.63 -9.55 -13.94
C ARG A 18 -2.18 -9.69 -14.42
N THR A 19 -1.51 -8.60 -14.68
CA THR A 19 -0.11 -8.63 -15.12
C THR A 19 0.84 -8.25 -13.99
N PHE A 20 1.53 -9.26 -13.46
CA PHE A 20 2.48 -9.14 -12.34
C PHE A 20 3.87 -8.74 -12.81
N ASN A 21 4.51 -7.79 -12.13
CA ASN A 21 5.88 -7.35 -12.39
C ASN A 21 6.89 -8.17 -11.57
N ALA A 22 7.09 -9.43 -11.93
CA ALA A 22 7.91 -10.40 -11.18
C ALA A 22 9.33 -9.89 -10.89
N ASP A 23 10.04 -9.39 -11.90
CA ASP A 23 11.43 -8.93 -11.75
C ASP A 23 11.55 -7.77 -10.76
N ARG A 24 10.62 -6.83 -10.81
CA ARG A 24 10.59 -5.70 -9.87
C ARG A 24 10.29 -6.14 -8.46
N VAL A 25 9.28 -6.99 -8.27
CA VAL A 25 8.93 -7.52 -6.93
C VAL A 25 10.09 -8.34 -6.37
N LYS A 26 10.69 -9.22 -7.15
CA LYS A 26 11.88 -10.00 -6.76
C LYS A 26 13.02 -9.11 -6.29
N ARG A 27 13.30 -8.00 -6.99
CA ARG A 27 14.32 -7.04 -6.60
C ARG A 27 13.97 -6.34 -5.29
N LEU A 28 12.73 -5.85 -5.13
CA LEU A 28 12.27 -5.20 -3.89
C LEU A 28 12.33 -6.15 -2.69
N CYS A 29 11.99 -7.41 -2.87
CA CYS A 29 12.10 -8.42 -1.81
C CYS A 29 13.56 -8.62 -1.37
N LYS A 30 14.51 -8.64 -2.31
CA LYS A 30 15.95 -8.68 -2.01
C LYS A 30 16.41 -7.43 -1.26
N GLU A 31 15.95 -6.25 -1.68
CA GLU A 31 16.27 -4.98 -1.01
C GLU A 31 15.77 -4.97 0.44
N ILE A 32 14.58 -5.53 0.71
CA ILE A 32 14.07 -5.70 2.08
C ILE A 32 14.95 -6.67 2.87
N ARG A 33 15.27 -7.86 2.31
CA ARG A 33 16.15 -8.82 2.98
C ARG A 33 17.50 -8.20 3.33
N ASP A 34 18.12 -7.47 2.39
CA ASP A 34 19.47 -6.90 2.55
C ASP A 34 19.47 -5.71 3.52
N SER A 35 18.30 -5.18 3.89
CA SER A 35 18.19 -4.13 4.91
C SER A 35 18.31 -4.65 6.34
N ASP A 36 18.06 -5.93 6.56
CA ASP A 36 18.02 -6.60 7.88
C ASP A 36 16.96 -5.99 8.84
N GLU A 37 15.95 -5.35 8.29
CA GLU A 37 14.88 -4.72 9.07
C GLU A 37 13.71 -5.68 9.33
N LYS A 38 13.10 -5.58 10.51
CA LYS A 38 11.81 -6.22 10.79
C LYS A 38 10.70 -5.47 10.06
N VAL A 39 9.98 -6.16 9.18
CA VAL A 39 9.01 -5.54 8.29
C VAL A 39 7.67 -6.26 8.34
N ILE A 40 6.58 -5.50 8.26
CA ILE A 40 5.26 -5.97 7.83
C ILE A 40 5.04 -5.44 6.41
N VAL A 41 4.60 -6.31 5.50
CA VAL A 41 4.32 -5.94 4.11
C VAL A 41 2.82 -5.85 3.87
N VAL A 42 2.41 -4.76 3.23
CA VAL A 42 1.05 -4.60 2.67
C VAL A 42 1.17 -4.36 1.18
N HIS A 43 0.25 -4.87 0.36
CA HIS A 43 0.24 -4.51 -1.05
C HIS A 43 -1.13 -4.04 -1.55
N GLY A 44 -1.11 -3.23 -2.59
CA GLY A 44 -2.31 -2.77 -3.28
C GLY A 44 -2.79 -3.79 -4.32
N ALA A 45 -3.97 -3.51 -4.90
CA ALA A 45 -4.61 -4.41 -5.87
C ALA A 45 -4.02 -4.32 -7.29
N GLY A 46 -3.50 -3.16 -7.67
CA GLY A 46 -2.99 -2.97 -9.03
C GLY A 46 -4.01 -3.38 -10.11
N SER A 47 -3.54 -4.08 -11.15
CA SER A 47 -4.38 -4.57 -12.25
C SER A 47 -5.21 -5.82 -11.90
N PHE A 48 -5.07 -6.38 -10.70
CA PHE A 48 -5.81 -7.57 -10.28
C PHE A 48 -7.17 -7.25 -9.66
N GLY A 49 -7.36 -6.08 -9.02
CA GLY A 49 -8.62 -5.78 -8.32
C GLY A 49 -9.36 -4.55 -8.84
N HIS A 50 -8.66 -3.49 -9.25
CA HIS A 50 -9.30 -2.19 -9.51
C HIS A 50 -10.32 -2.19 -10.64
N VAL A 51 -10.06 -2.90 -11.74
CA VAL A 51 -10.93 -2.88 -12.93
C VAL A 51 -12.28 -3.50 -12.60
N LEU A 52 -12.28 -4.75 -12.14
CA LEU A 52 -13.52 -5.47 -11.81
C LEU A 52 -14.29 -4.80 -10.68
N ALA A 53 -13.60 -4.28 -9.65
CA ALA A 53 -14.25 -3.58 -8.56
C ALA A 53 -15.01 -2.33 -9.05
N LYS A 54 -14.41 -1.58 -9.99
CA LYS A 54 -15.03 -0.38 -10.59
C LYS A 54 -16.20 -0.74 -11.51
N GLU A 55 -16.02 -1.69 -12.42
CA GLU A 55 -17.05 -2.11 -13.37
C GLU A 55 -18.32 -2.64 -12.69
N ASN A 56 -18.17 -3.22 -11.49
CA ASN A 56 -19.28 -3.79 -10.72
C ASN A 56 -19.68 -2.93 -9.51
N ASN A 57 -19.22 -1.68 -9.44
CA ASN A 57 -19.56 -0.72 -8.36
C ASN A 57 -19.34 -1.29 -6.94
N LEU A 58 -18.32 -2.13 -6.75
CA LEU A 58 -18.07 -2.77 -5.45
C LEU A 58 -17.68 -1.77 -4.36
N ASN A 59 -17.23 -0.56 -4.74
CA ASN A 59 -16.96 0.53 -3.79
C ASN A 59 -18.23 1.03 -3.08
N ASP A 60 -19.40 0.82 -3.66
CA ASP A 60 -20.67 1.33 -3.11
C ASP A 60 -21.32 0.38 -2.08
N GLY A 61 -20.65 -0.74 -1.80
CA GLY A 61 -21.16 -1.80 -0.96
C GLY A 61 -22.12 -2.73 -1.70
N PHE A 62 -22.75 -3.64 -0.97
CA PHE A 62 -23.71 -4.58 -1.52
C PHE A 62 -25.01 -3.87 -1.91
N LYS A 63 -25.41 -3.97 -3.17
CA LYS A 63 -26.65 -3.43 -3.72
C LYS A 63 -27.62 -4.53 -4.12
N ASP A 64 -27.11 -5.53 -4.81
CA ASP A 64 -27.92 -6.67 -5.28
C ASP A 64 -27.02 -7.90 -5.56
N PRO A 65 -27.62 -9.10 -5.71
CA PRO A 65 -26.88 -10.34 -5.90
C PRO A 65 -26.06 -10.42 -7.18
N SER A 66 -26.26 -9.55 -8.18
CA SER A 66 -25.49 -9.57 -9.42
C SER A 66 -24.02 -9.22 -9.21
N GLN A 67 -23.68 -8.57 -8.08
CA GLN A 67 -22.32 -8.23 -7.69
C GLN A 67 -21.52 -9.44 -7.18
N ILE A 68 -22.19 -10.51 -6.71
CA ILE A 68 -21.53 -11.64 -6.02
C ILE A 68 -20.45 -12.32 -6.89
N PRO A 69 -20.67 -12.60 -8.20
CA PRO A 69 -19.60 -13.17 -9.03
C PRO A 69 -18.36 -12.29 -9.12
N ALA A 70 -18.54 -10.97 -9.20
CA ALA A 70 -17.42 -10.02 -9.26
C ALA A 70 -16.68 -9.96 -7.92
N VAL A 71 -17.37 -9.99 -6.78
CA VAL A 71 -16.76 -10.10 -5.45
C VAL A 71 -15.89 -11.35 -5.36
N ALA A 72 -16.42 -12.51 -5.76
CA ALA A 72 -15.70 -13.78 -5.74
C ALA A 72 -14.45 -13.73 -6.62
N GLN A 73 -14.57 -13.15 -7.83
CA GLN A 73 -13.44 -13.02 -8.76
C GLN A 73 -12.36 -12.07 -8.23
N VAL A 74 -12.74 -10.90 -7.69
CA VAL A 74 -11.76 -9.96 -7.10
C VAL A 74 -11.03 -10.61 -5.93
N CYS A 75 -11.75 -11.30 -5.04
CA CYS A 75 -11.13 -12.03 -3.93
C CYS A 75 -10.14 -13.10 -4.43
N TYR A 76 -10.50 -13.85 -5.47
CA TYR A 76 -9.60 -14.85 -6.07
C TYR A 76 -8.35 -14.19 -6.64
N ASP A 77 -8.51 -13.15 -7.45
CA ASP A 77 -7.40 -12.44 -8.09
C ASP A 77 -6.44 -11.81 -7.07
N MET A 78 -6.97 -11.25 -6.00
CA MET A 78 -6.15 -10.66 -4.94
C MET A 78 -5.36 -11.70 -4.17
N ARG A 79 -5.90 -12.89 -3.95
CA ARG A 79 -5.19 -14.02 -3.33
C ARG A 79 -4.09 -14.56 -4.23
N ASP A 80 -4.34 -14.62 -5.54
CA ASP A 80 -3.36 -15.04 -6.53
C ASP A 80 -2.18 -14.05 -6.60
N LEU A 81 -2.45 -12.74 -6.67
CA LEU A 81 -1.42 -11.71 -6.58
C LEU A 81 -0.61 -11.82 -5.29
N ASN A 82 -1.29 -12.00 -4.16
CA ASN A 82 -0.63 -12.16 -2.87
C ASN A 82 0.26 -13.40 -2.82
N ALA A 83 -0.21 -14.54 -3.37
CA ALA A 83 0.59 -15.77 -3.45
C ALA A 83 1.89 -15.57 -4.23
N MET A 84 1.84 -14.83 -5.36
CA MET A 84 3.04 -14.47 -6.13
C MET A 84 4.00 -13.60 -5.31
N ILE A 85 3.51 -12.60 -4.58
CA ILE A 85 4.35 -11.73 -3.75
C ILE A 85 4.96 -12.50 -2.58
N VAL A 86 4.17 -13.31 -1.87
CA VAL A 86 4.64 -14.15 -0.75
C VAL A 86 5.71 -15.12 -1.23
N LYS A 87 5.54 -15.70 -2.45
CA LYS A 87 6.56 -16.55 -3.06
C LYS A 87 7.88 -15.80 -3.24
N GLU A 88 7.86 -14.59 -3.82
CA GLU A 88 9.09 -13.81 -4.04
C GLU A 88 9.76 -13.38 -2.72
N LEU A 89 8.98 -13.08 -1.67
CA LEU A 89 9.51 -12.82 -0.33
C LEU A 89 10.20 -14.06 0.26
N ASN A 90 9.56 -15.22 0.19
CA ASN A 90 10.12 -16.48 0.68
C ASN A 90 11.37 -16.90 -0.14
N ASP A 91 11.34 -16.75 -1.45
CA ASP A 91 12.49 -17.02 -2.33
C ASP A 91 13.68 -16.09 -2.02
N ALA A 92 13.41 -14.89 -1.53
CA ALA A 92 14.43 -13.97 -1.04
C ALA A 92 14.95 -14.32 0.37
N GLY A 93 14.39 -15.31 1.05
CA GLY A 93 14.76 -15.74 2.40
C GLY A 93 14.05 -15.01 3.53
N LEU A 94 12.95 -14.30 3.22
CA LEU A 94 12.10 -13.66 4.21
C LEU A 94 10.93 -14.60 4.56
N PRO A 95 10.71 -14.97 5.85
CA PRO A 95 9.67 -15.93 6.23
C PRO A 95 8.27 -15.30 6.17
N ALA A 96 7.77 -15.07 4.96
CA ALA A 96 6.53 -14.37 4.68
C ALA A 96 5.31 -15.31 4.69
N VAL A 97 4.23 -14.87 5.31
CA VAL A 97 2.96 -15.60 5.37
C VAL A 97 1.81 -14.67 4.99
N SER A 98 0.93 -15.15 4.12
CA SER A 98 -0.28 -14.45 3.71
C SER A 98 -1.27 -14.29 4.88
N VAL A 99 -1.79 -13.08 5.07
CA VAL A 99 -2.89 -12.78 5.98
C VAL A 99 -4.00 -12.07 5.18
N PRO A 100 -4.92 -12.82 4.55
CA PRO A 100 -5.97 -12.26 3.70
C PRO A 100 -6.93 -11.40 4.51
N THR A 101 -6.98 -10.12 4.21
CA THR A 101 -7.75 -9.13 4.97
C THR A 101 -9.24 -9.49 5.02
N GLY A 102 -9.82 -9.88 3.87
CA GLY A 102 -11.23 -10.26 3.78
C GLY A 102 -11.61 -11.60 4.41
N SER A 103 -10.63 -12.42 4.81
CA SER A 103 -10.86 -13.68 5.51
C SER A 103 -10.60 -13.60 7.01
N CYS A 104 -9.77 -12.64 7.43
CA CYS A 104 -9.32 -12.54 8.81
C CYS A 104 -10.04 -11.45 9.61
N PHE A 105 -10.61 -10.44 8.92
CA PHE A 105 -11.12 -9.24 9.56
C PHE A 105 -12.48 -8.82 8.98
N MET A 106 -13.13 -7.90 9.67
CA MET A 106 -14.40 -7.28 9.28
C MET A 106 -14.23 -5.78 9.07
N MET A 107 -15.18 -5.17 8.38
CA MET A 107 -15.34 -3.71 8.31
C MET A 107 -16.66 -3.29 8.95
N ARG A 108 -16.72 -2.03 9.36
CA ARG A 108 -17.95 -1.34 9.77
C ARG A 108 -17.95 0.03 9.12
N ASN A 109 -18.94 0.28 8.30
CA ASN A 109 -19.08 1.56 7.57
C ASN A 109 -17.74 1.99 6.92
N ARG A 110 -17.11 1.07 6.19
CA ARG A 110 -15.81 1.22 5.49
C ARG A 110 -14.57 1.32 6.38
N GLU A 111 -14.68 1.18 7.67
CA GLU A 111 -13.53 1.15 8.59
C GLU A 111 -13.11 -0.28 8.89
N LEU A 112 -11.82 -0.58 8.72
CA LEU A 112 -11.25 -1.89 9.02
C LEU A 112 -11.18 -2.10 10.53
N ILE A 113 -11.79 -3.19 11.00
CA ILE A 113 -11.80 -3.59 12.40
C ILE A 113 -10.78 -4.72 12.61
N ILE A 114 -9.81 -4.47 13.48
CA ILE A 114 -8.88 -5.47 14.00
C ILE A 114 -8.94 -5.36 15.52
N ASP A 115 -9.93 -6.02 16.11
CA ASP A 115 -10.16 -5.95 17.56
C ASP A 115 -9.13 -6.78 18.34
N ASP A 116 -8.73 -7.92 17.79
CA ASP A 116 -7.70 -8.78 18.36
C ASP A 116 -6.50 -8.92 17.40
N PRO A 117 -5.39 -8.21 17.66
CA PRO A 117 -4.17 -8.32 16.88
C PRO A 117 -3.25 -9.47 17.33
N THR A 118 -3.66 -10.35 18.22
CA THR A 118 -2.83 -11.39 18.86
C THR A 118 -2.17 -12.29 17.82
N VAL A 119 -2.90 -12.68 16.76
CA VAL A 119 -2.33 -13.51 15.69
C VAL A 119 -1.18 -12.78 14.99
N LEU A 120 -1.37 -11.51 14.59
CA LEU A 120 -0.32 -10.71 13.94
C LEU A 120 0.89 -10.51 14.85
N LYS A 121 0.67 -10.17 16.11
CA LYS A 121 1.73 -10.02 17.12
C LYS A 121 2.51 -11.33 17.30
N SER A 122 1.80 -12.44 17.45
CA SER A 122 2.39 -13.77 17.62
C SER A 122 3.24 -14.20 16.41
N MET A 123 2.83 -13.85 15.18
CA MET A 123 3.64 -14.09 13.98
C MET A 123 4.95 -13.29 14.05
N ILE A 124 4.86 -11.99 14.32
CA ILE A 124 6.01 -11.08 14.39
C ILE A 124 6.99 -11.51 15.48
N ASP A 125 6.50 -11.90 16.66
CA ASP A 125 7.33 -12.36 17.78
C ASP A 125 8.10 -13.65 17.44
N LYS A 126 7.58 -14.45 16.53
CA LYS A 126 8.24 -15.66 16.01
C LYS A 126 9.12 -15.42 14.79
N GLY A 127 9.27 -14.16 14.36
CA GLY A 127 10.04 -13.80 13.18
C GLY A 127 9.31 -14.07 11.85
N ILE A 128 7.99 -14.35 11.88
CA ILE A 128 7.19 -14.52 10.68
C ILE A 128 6.72 -13.14 10.20
N MET A 129 6.89 -12.86 8.92
CA MET A 129 6.48 -11.62 8.27
C MET A 129 5.02 -11.72 7.79
N PRO A 130 4.06 -11.02 8.39
CA PRO A 130 2.69 -10.97 7.86
C PRO A 130 2.67 -10.18 6.54
N VAL A 131 1.96 -10.70 5.53
CA VAL A 131 1.72 -10.02 4.25
C VAL A 131 0.21 -9.84 4.08
N MET A 132 -0.24 -8.60 4.21
CA MET A 132 -1.66 -8.22 4.05
C MET A 132 -1.87 -7.51 2.71
N PHE A 133 -3.11 -7.42 2.29
CA PHE A 133 -3.45 -6.80 1.01
C PHE A 133 -4.86 -6.23 0.97
N GLY A 134 -5.06 -5.24 0.08
CA GLY A 134 -6.39 -4.71 -0.19
C GLY A 134 -7.31 -5.79 -0.74
N ASP A 135 -8.53 -5.89 -0.23
CA ASP A 135 -9.47 -6.97 -0.52
C ASP A 135 -10.92 -6.48 -0.47
N VAL A 136 -11.87 -7.30 -0.92
CA VAL A 136 -13.28 -7.14 -0.56
C VAL A 136 -13.46 -7.76 0.83
N VAL A 137 -13.95 -6.98 1.76
CA VAL A 137 -14.12 -7.38 3.17
C VAL A 137 -15.59 -7.25 3.54
N MET A 138 -16.13 -8.20 4.30
CA MET A 138 -17.50 -8.10 4.82
C MET A 138 -17.63 -6.88 5.73
N ASP A 139 -18.67 -6.08 5.50
CA ASP A 139 -18.96 -4.86 6.23
C ASP A 139 -20.34 -4.99 6.90
N THR A 140 -20.39 -4.69 8.20
CA THR A 140 -21.61 -4.88 9.00
C THR A 140 -22.75 -3.92 8.63
N GLU A 141 -22.48 -2.82 7.95
CA GLU A 141 -23.49 -1.84 7.53
C GLU A 141 -23.72 -1.84 6.02
N LEU A 142 -22.67 -2.10 5.23
CA LEU A 142 -22.72 -2.05 3.76
C LEU A 142 -22.78 -3.43 3.09
N GLY A 143 -22.84 -4.52 3.89
CA GLY A 143 -22.77 -5.90 3.42
C GLY A 143 -21.33 -6.31 3.06
N PHE A 144 -20.64 -5.54 2.22
CA PHE A 144 -19.21 -5.60 1.99
C PHE A 144 -18.67 -4.20 1.63
N ALA A 145 -17.36 -4.03 1.75
CA ALA A 145 -16.65 -2.84 1.29
C ALA A 145 -15.27 -3.20 0.74
N ILE A 146 -14.70 -2.32 -0.08
CA ILE A 146 -13.31 -2.41 -0.50
C ILE A 146 -12.43 -1.88 0.63
N CYS A 147 -11.62 -2.76 1.21
CA CYS A 147 -10.55 -2.37 2.12
C CYS A 147 -9.28 -2.09 1.31
N SER A 148 -8.83 -0.85 1.27
CA SER A 148 -7.61 -0.49 0.57
C SER A 148 -6.36 -0.84 1.38
N GLY A 149 -5.22 -1.04 0.69
CA GLY A 149 -3.95 -1.20 1.39
C GLY A 149 -3.57 0.01 2.26
N ASP A 150 -4.07 1.22 1.96
CA ASP A 150 -3.83 2.42 2.78
C ASP A 150 -4.58 2.32 4.12
N GLN A 151 -5.84 1.87 4.13
CA GLN A 151 -6.60 1.62 5.35
C GLN A 151 -5.94 0.55 6.24
N ILE A 152 -5.41 -0.51 5.61
CA ILE A 152 -4.66 -1.54 6.34
C ILE A 152 -3.41 -0.93 7.00
N MET A 153 -2.65 -0.11 6.28
CA MET A 153 -1.46 0.58 6.81
C MET A 153 -1.82 1.49 7.99
N GLU A 154 -2.91 2.28 7.88
CA GLU A 154 -3.39 3.14 8.97
C GLU A 154 -3.72 2.32 10.23
N ARG A 155 -4.42 1.18 10.05
CA ARG A 155 -4.78 0.32 11.18
C ARG A 155 -3.56 -0.37 11.80
N LEU A 156 -2.65 -0.90 10.98
CA LEU A 156 -1.42 -1.52 11.47
C LEU A 156 -0.50 -0.50 12.18
N LYS A 157 -0.42 0.73 11.69
CA LYS A 157 0.33 1.81 12.34
C LYS A 157 -0.15 2.04 13.77
N THR A 158 -1.46 2.08 13.97
CA THR A 158 -2.05 2.26 15.31
C THR A 158 -1.76 1.07 16.24
N ILE A 159 -1.76 -0.17 15.70
CA ILE A 159 -1.56 -1.39 16.49
C ILE A 159 -0.09 -1.58 16.88
N PHE A 160 0.84 -1.32 15.95
CA PHE A 160 2.23 -1.71 16.08
C PHE A 160 3.19 -0.56 16.38
N ASN A 161 2.74 0.68 16.24
CA ASN A 161 3.55 1.89 16.42
C ASN A 161 4.96 1.74 15.80
N PRO A 162 5.05 1.60 14.46
CA PRO A 162 6.32 1.36 13.77
C PRO A 162 7.22 2.59 13.86
N SER A 163 8.53 2.39 13.74
CA SER A 163 9.50 3.49 13.66
C SER A 163 9.44 4.25 12.33
N ARG A 164 8.89 3.63 11.29
CA ARG A 164 8.73 4.24 9.96
C ARG A 164 7.64 3.54 9.16
N VAL A 165 6.95 4.31 8.33
CA VAL A 165 6.00 3.81 7.32
C VAL A 165 6.53 4.17 5.94
N VAL A 166 6.63 3.19 5.03
CA VAL A 166 7.18 3.38 3.68
C VAL A 166 6.14 3.00 2.63
N PHE A 167 5.80 3.95 1.78
CA PHE A 167 4.98 3.75 0.58
C PHE A 167 5.89 3.62 -0.63
N VAL A 168 5.97 2.43 -1.19
CA VAL A 168 6.73 2.15 -2.41
C VAL A 168 5.82 2.38 -3.61
N SER A 169 6.13 3.38 -4.43
CA SER A 169 5.34 3.83 -5.58
C SER A 169 6.19 3.83 -6.85
N ASP A 170 5.60 4.21 -7.97
CA ASP A 170 6.24 4.37 -9.28
C ASP A 170 6.66 5.83 -9.56
N ILE A 171 6.60 6.69 -8.53
CA ILE A 171 7.01 8.09 -8.58
C ILE A 171 7.96 8.41 -7.43
N ASP A 172 8.80 9.44 -7.60
CA ASP A 172 9.79 9.83 -6.60
C ASP A 172 9.16 10.47 -5.35
N GLY A 173 8.00 11.11 -5.48
CA GLY A 173 7.30 11.78 -4.40
C GLY A 173 6.29 12.80 -4.92
N LEU A 174 5.95 13.77 -4.07
CA LEU A 174 5.14 14.92 -4.42
C LEU A 174 6.00 15.97 -5.15
N TYR A 175 5.49 16.53 -6.23
CA TYR A 175 6.11 17.62 -6.96
C TYR A 175 5.28 18.89 -6.86
N ASP A 176 5.92 20.05 -6.99
CA ASP A 176 5.23 21.35 -7.03
C ASP A 176 4.37 21.52 -8.29
N LYS A 177 4.67 20.76 -9.35
CA LYS A 177 3.95 20.70 -10.64
C LYS A 177 4.01 19.29 -11.20
N ASP A 178 3.15 18.97 -12.17
CA ASP A 178 3.24 17.67 -12.86
C ASP A 178 4.58 17.52 -13.61
N PRO A 179 5.48 16.60 -13.18
CA PRO A 179 6.79 16.42 -13.79
C PRO A 179 6.75 15.87 -15.23
N LYS A 180 5.61 15.29 -15.64
CA LYS A 180 5.43 14.80 -17.02
C LYS A 180 5.26 15.96 -18.00
N ASN A 181 4.62 17.03 -17.56
CA ASN A 181 4.30 18.20 -18.36
C ASN A 181 5.24 19.39 -18.11
N ASN A 182 6.02 19.37 -17.03
CA ASN A 182 6.86 20.47 -16.59
C ASN A 182 8.28 20.00 -16.29
N LYS A 183 9.22 20.29 -17.18
CA LYS A 183 10.65 19.94 -16.99
C LYS A 183 11.31 20.60 -15.77
N ASN A 184 10.72 21.68 -15.25
CA ASN A 184 11.20 22.43 -14.09
C ASN A 184 10.44 22.06 -12.80
N ALA A 185 9.67 20.96 -12.80
CA ALA A 185 9.01 20.47 -11.61
C ALA A 185 10.04 20.08 -10.54
N LYS A 186 9.82 20.54 -9.32
CA LYS A 186 10.70 20.27 -8.18
C LYS A 186 10.05 19.27 -7.23
N LEU A 187 10.83 18.29 -6.82
CA LEU A 187 10.41 17.34 -5.78
C LEU A 187 10.29 18.07 -4.45
N ILE A 188 9.18 17.86 -3.77
CA ILE A 188 8.90 18.34 -2.41
C ILE A 188 9.38 17.25 -1.45
N GLU A 189 10.54 17.46 -0.83
CA GLU A 189 11.14 16.47 0.06
C GLU A 189 10.41 16.33 1.40
N ASN A 190 9.87 17.42 1.94
CA ASN A 190 9.10 17.41 3.18
C ASN A 190 7.72 17.99 2.95
N VAL A 191 6.69 17.28 3.39
CA VAL A 191 5.29 17.68 3.27
C VAL A 191 4.64 17.75 4.64
N ASP A 192 3.97 18.86 4.88
CA ASP A 192 3.00 19.07 5.95
C ASP A 192 1.64 19.47 5.35
N ARG A 193 0.67 19.80 6.20
CA ARG A 193 -0.67 20.18 5.76
C ARG A 193 -0.69 21.48 4.97
N ASP A 194 0.19 22.43 5.29
CA ASP A 194 0.20 23.75 4.64
C ASP A 194 0.94 23.67 3.30
N VAL A 195 2.03 22.93 3.23
CA VAL A 195 2.69 22.58 1.95
C VAL A 195 1.71 21.87 1.03
N LEU A 196 0.98 20.86 1.51
CA LEU A 196 0.02 20.13 0.68
C LEU A 196 -1.13 21.01 0.16
N LYS A 197 -1.57 22.01 0.92
CA LYS A 197 -2.59 22.98 0.47
C LYS A 197 -2.04 23.93 -0.59
N SER A 198 -0.74 24.28 -0.51
CA SER A 198 -0.10 25.24 -1.43
C SER A 198 0.26 24.64 -2.79
N VAL A 199 0.32 23.31 -2.90
CA VAL A 199 0.59 22.65 -4.18
C VAL A 199 -0.62 22.77 -5.11
N GLU A 200 -0.45 23.48 -6.23
CA GLU A 200 -1.47 23.61 -7.27
C GLU A 200 -1.82 22.22 -7.84
N THR A 201 -3.08 21.90 -7.75
CA THR A 201 -3.60 20.61 -8.24
C THR A 201 -4.07 20.71 -9.69
N ASP A 202 -3.20 21.04 -10.61
CA ASP A 202 -3.41 20.76 -12.04
C ASP A 202 -3.25 19.25 -12.34
N ILE A 203 -3.77 18.41 -11.45
CA ILE A 203 -3.76 16.96 -11.63
C ILE A 203 -5.10 16.55 -12.21
N THR A 204 -5.30 16.82 -13.48
CA THR A 204 -6.32 16.19 -14.33
C THR A 204 -5.94 14.76 -14.73
N VAL A 205 -5.36 13.98 -13.83
CA VAL A 205 -5.25 12.53 -14.03
C VAL A 205 -6.21 11.88 -13.06
N ALA A 206 -7.33 11.44 -13.59
CA ALA A 206 -8.32 10.60 -12.93
C ALA A 206 -7.68 9.26 -12.52
N ASP A 207 -6.88 9.27 -11.47
CA ASP A 207 -6.49 8.06 -10.77
C ASP A 207 -7.60 7.76 -9.77
N VAL A 208 -8.29 6.64 -9.96
CA VAL A 208 -9.43 6.15 -9.16
C VAL A 208 -9.12 6.01 -7.67
N THR A 209 -7.83 6.12 -7.29
CA THR A 209 -7.32 5.99 -5.91
C THR A 209 -6.91 7.32 -5.27
N GLY A 210 -7.40 8.47 -5.76
CA GLY A 210 -7.08 9.78 -5.19
C GLY A 210 -5.68 10.31 -5.53
N GLY A 211 -4.93 9.67 -6.42
CA GLY A 211 -3.65 10.14 -6.91
C GLY A 211 -2.55 10.31 -5.83
N VAL A 212 -1.54 11.13 -6.16
CA VAL A 212 -0.44 11.45 -5.24
C VAL A 212 -0.93 12.25 -4.04
N ARG A 213 -1.89 13.16 -4.25
CA ARG A 213 -2.46 14.00 -3.18
C ARG A 213 -3.13 13.15 -2.11
N GLY A 214 -3.99 12.20 -2.50
CA GLY A 214 -4.64 11.29 -1.54
C GLY A 214 -3.64 10.44 -0.74
N LYS A 215 -2.51 10.04 -1.37
CA LYS A 215 -1.41 9.39 -0.63
C LYS A 215 -0.77 10.32 0.40
N MET A 216 -0.52 11.60 0.04
CA MET A 216 0.03 12.58 0.98
C MET A 216 -0.92 12.81 2.16
N GLU A 217 -2.22 12.94 1.90
CA GLU A 217 -3.23 13.06 2.96
C GLU A 217 -3.22 11.84 3.90
N THR A 218 -3.12 10.63 3.35
CA THR A 218 -2.97 9.40 4.15
C THR A 218 -1.68 9.41 4.96
N MET A 219 -0.55 9.77 4.36
CA MET A 219 0.74 9.86 5.06
C MET A 219 0.69 10.87 6.20
N LEU A 220 0.08 12.06 5.97
CA LEU A 220 -0.08 13.09 7.00
C LEU A 220 -1.03 12.68 8.15
N ARG A 221 -2.00 11.79 7.90
CA ARG A 221 -2.80 11.20 8.99
C ARG A 221 -2.03 10.17 9.79
N MET A 222 -1.07 9.49 9.14
CA MET A 222 -0.31 8.39 9.76
C MET A 222 0.96 8.85 10.44
N CYS A 223 1.59 9.94 10.00
CA CYS A 223 2.78 10.44 10.66
C CYS A 223 2.48 10.91 12.09
N SER A 224 3.42 10.71 12.99
CA SER A 224 3.35 11.12 14.38
C SER A 224 4.76 11.26 14.93
N GLU A 225 4.92 11.86 16.09
CA GLU A 225 6.23 11.93 16.76
C GLU A 225 6.89 10.54 16.80
N GLY A 226 8.12 10.46 16.32
CA GLY A 226 8.88 9.21 16.20
C GLY A 226 8.50 8.26 15.08
N CYS A 227 7.57 8.65 14.18
CA CYS A 227 7.17 7.83 13.03
C CYS A 227 6.97 8.66 11.77
N ASP A 228 8.00 8.75 10.94
CA ASP A 228 7.92 9.36 9.61
C ASP A 228 7.19 8.44 8.62
N CYS A 229 6.39 9.07 7.74
CA CYS A 229 5.81 8.39 6.57
C CYS A 229 6.56 8.83 5.30
N VAL A 230 7.06 7.88 4.53
CA VAL A 230 7.92 8.14 3.36
C VAL A 230 7.28 7.58 2.10
N LEU A 231 7.21 8.39 1.03
CA LEU A 231 6.89 7.93 -0.32
C LEU A 231 8.18 7.85 -1.13
N VAL A 232 8.49 6.67 -1.65
CA VAL A 232 9.71 6.38 -2.40
C VAL A 232 9.43 5.66 -3.71
N ASN A 233 10.23 5.93 -4.73
CA ASN A 233 10.10 5.27 -6.03
C ASN A 233 10.77 3.89 -6.02
N GLY A 234 9.94 2.84 -6.02
CA GLY A 234 10.37 1.44 -6.09
C GLY A 234 10.74 0.96 -7.49
N THR A 235 10.62 1.79 -8.53
CA THR A 235 11.07 1.40 -9.88
C THR A 235 12.58 1.56 -10.06
N VAL A 236 13.22 2.37 -9.20
CA VAL A 236 14.66 2.62 -9.23
C VAL A 236 15.38 1.64 -8.30
N GLU A 237 16.34 0.92 -8.86
CA GLU A 237 17.11 -0.10 -8.14
C GLU A 237 17.92 0.48 -6.97
N GLY A 238 17.96 -0.23 -5.85
CA GLY A 238 18.72 0.11 -4.65
C GLY A 238 18.12 1.26 -3.83
N ARG A 239 17.09 1.93 -4.33
CA ARG A 239 16.52 3.10 -3.65
C ARG A 239 15.80 2.72 -2.36
N LEU A 240 15.02 1.63 -2.38
CA LEU A 240 14.36 1.14 -1.17
C LEU A 240 15.39 0.68 -0.13
N LEU A 241 16.39 -0.11 -0.54
CA LEU A 241 17.46 -0.57 0.35
C LEU A 241 18.20 0.61 1.00
N THR A 242 18.61 1.62 0.20
CA THR A 242 19.29 2.81 0.71
C THR A 242 18.44 3.53 1.76
N LEU A 243 17.13 3.70 1.48
CA LEU A 243 16.19 4.31 2.43
C LEU A 243 16.07 3.50 3.72
N LEU A 244 15.92 2.18 3.61
CA LEU A 244 15.76 1.30 4.78
C LEU A 244 16.99 1.33 5.67
N LYS A 245 18.19 1.43 5.10
CA LYS A 245 19.47 1.59 5.83
C LYS A 245 19.73 3.02 6.33
N GLY A 246 18.75 3.93 6.22
CA GLY A 246 18.89 5.32 6.70
C GLY A 246 19.65 6.25 5.77
N GLY A 247 19.97 5.80 4.54
CA GLY A 247 20.60 6.63 3.52
C GLY A 247 19.60 7.60 2.88
N LYS A 248 20.14 8.66 2.26
CA LYS A 248 19.34 9.67 1.56
C LYS A 248 19.01 9.22 0.14
N VAL A 249 17.75 9.35 -0.24
CA VAL A 249 17.23 9.07 -1.59
C VAL A 249 16.20 10.14 -1.97
N PRO A 250 15.97 10.39 -3.26
CA PRO A 250 14.82 11.19 -3.69
C PRO A 250 13.51 10.57 -3.19
N CYS A 251 12.80 11.29 -2.34
CA CYS A 251 11.55 10.85 -1.71
C CYS A 251 10.77 12.05 -1.16
N THR A 252 9.52 11.85 -0.79
CA THR A 252 8.74 12.81 0.02
C THR A 252 8.48 12.22 1.40
N ILE A 253 8.75 13.00 2.43
CA ILE A 253 8.57 12.62 3.84
C ILE A 253 7.45 13.48 4.45
N ALA A 254 6.44 12.83 5.01
CA ALA A 254 5.50 13.45 5.94
C ALA A 254 6.01 13.19 7.36
N ARG A 255 6.27 14.26 8.10
CA ARG A 255 6.76 14.19 9.49
C ARG A 255 5.63 14.44 10.46
N GLY A 256 5.63 13.72 11.56
CA GLY A 256 4.79 14.02 12.72
C GLY A 256 5.34 15.27 13.42
N GLU A 257 4.43 16.17 13.76
CA GLU A 257 4.69 17.28 14.67
C GLU A 257 4.82 16.78 16.11
#